data_51d24ad350fa474bc5d40c547e919081
#
_entry.id   51d24ad350fa474bc5d40c547e919081
#
_cell.length_a   1.000
_cell.length_b   1.000
_cell.length_c   1.000
_cell.angle_alpha   90.00
_cell.angle_beta   90.00
_cell.angle_gamma   90.00
#
_symmetry.space_group_name_H-M   'P 1'
#
loop_
_entity.id
_entity.type
_entity.pdbx_description
1 polymer ?
#
loop_
_entity_poly.entity_id
_entity_poly.type
_entity_poly.pdbx_seq_one_letter_code
_entity_poly.pdbx_strand_id
1 'polypeptide(L)'
;MRLIVLSAFLLASFTACGSEASSPMVSTDTLPAQNRLTKQERKDGWELLFDGLTTRGWHKYGGKVAGAAWKVADGQLFLDTTTKENWQIKGGGDIMSDEVFGDFHLKLEWKIARNGNSGIMFYAQEDTTKYRWPWETAPEMQVLDNAGHPDGKIIKHRAGDLYDLISAKPETVRSPGEWNQVEIKSEKGKLEFWLNGVNVVTTSLWDDSWKKMVAASKFARMPDFGKFKRGHVALQDHGDMVWYRNVKIRRL
;
A
#
# COMPACT_ATOMS: atom_id res chain seq x y z
N MET A 1 -87.28 0.50 -44.22
CA MET A 1 -87.35 -0.58 -43.19
C MET A 1 -85.88 -0.99 -42.85
N ARG A 2 -85.32 -0.49 -41.81
CA ARG A 2 -83.91 -0.77 -41.39
C ARG A 2 -84.03 -1.64 -40.13
N LEU A 3 -83.47 -2.85 -40.18
CA LEU A 3 -83.31 -3.73 -39.04
C LEU A 3 -82.11 -3.27 -38.21
N ILE A 4 -82.37 -3.09 -36.91
CA ILE A 4 -81.27 -2.79 -35.93
C ILE A 4 -81.06 -4.15 -35.22
N VAL A 5 -79.81 -4.69 -35.36
CA VAL A 5 -79.34 -5.85 -34.61
C VAL A 5 -78.56 -5.32 -33.38
N LEU A 6 -79.06 -5.66 -32.20
CA LEU A 6 -78.37 -5.37 -30.91
C LEU A 6 -77.41 -6.56 -30.65
N SER A 7 -76.14 -6.26 -30.62
CA SER A 7 -75.10 -7.20 -30.13
C SER A 7 -74.79 -6.91 -28.66
N ALA A 8 -75.03 -7.84 -27.79
CA ALA A 8 -74.69 -7.80 -26.40
C ALA A 8 -73.19 -8.19 -26.23
N PHE A 9 -72.40 -7.30 -25.69
CA PHE A 9 -71.03 -7.62 -25.28
C PHE A 9 -70.99 -8.11 -23.84
N LEU A 10 -70.56 -9.36 -23.68
CA LEU A 10 -70.25 -9.96 -22.37
C LEU A 10 -68.85 -9.48 -21.94
N LEU A 11 -68.73 -8.68 -20.86
CA LEU A 11 -67.46 -8.34 -20.22
C LEU A 11 -67.04 -9.50 -19.31
N ALA A 12 -66.00 -10.22 -19.70
CA ALA A 12 -65.31 -11.17 -18.83
C ALA A 12 -64.24 -10.44 -18.05
N SER A 13 -64.41 -10.33 -16.74
CA SER A 13 -63.42 -9.76 -15.84
C SER A 13 -62.34 -10.78 -15.53
N PHE A 14 -61.16 -10.60 -16.08
CA PHE A 14 -59.96 -11.36 -15.68
C PHE A 14 -59.32 -10.66 -14.47
N THR A 15 -59.44 -11.30 -13.31
CA THR A 15 -58.59 -10.96 -12.13
C THR A 15 -57.19 -11.53 -12.35
N ALA A 16 -56.25 -10.67 -12.72
CA ALA A 16 -54.83 -11.02 -12.74
C ALA A 16 -54.30 -11.06 -11.30
N CYS A 17 -54.03 -12.25 -10.82
CA CYS A 17 -53.27 -12.47 -9.59
C CYS A 17 -51.78 -12.16 -9.91
N GLY A 18 -51.33 -10.95 -9.60
CA GLY A 18 -49.93 -10.56 -9.71
C GLY A 18 -49.14 -11.21 -8.60
N SER A 19 -48.34 -12.22 -8.90
CA SER A 19 -47.28 -12.69 -8.02
C SER A 19 -46.16 -11.67 -8.09
N GLU A 20 -46.01 -10.84 -7.05
CA GLU A 20 -44.82 -10.03 -6.86
C GLU A 20 -43.63 -10.98 -6.66
N ALA A 21 -42.83 -11.13 -7.71
CA ALA A 21 -41.50 -11.71 -7.60
C ALA A 21 -40.61 -10.77 -6.75
N SER A 22 -40.38 -11.14 -5.52
CA SER A 22 -39.39 -10.48 -4.67
C SER A 22 -38.03 -10.63 -5.33
N SER A 23 -37.50 -9.52 -5.87
CA SER A 23 -36.12 -9.45 -6.32
C SER A 23 -35.21 -9.83 -5.14
N PRO A 24 -34.21 -10.70 -5.34
CA PRO A 24 -33.24 -10.99 -4.27
C PRO A 24 -32.54 -9.68 -3.89
N MET A 25 -32.69 -9.29 -2.64
CA MET A 25 -31.86 -8.22 -2.06
C MET A 25 -30.42 -8.68 -2.21
N VAL A 26 -29.69 -8.04 -3.12
CA VAL A 26 -28.23 -8.11 -3.17
C VAL A 26 -27.76 -7.62 -1.82
N SER A 27 -27.25 -8.54 -0.99
CA SER A 27 -26.54 -8.20 0.22
C SER A 27 -25.43 -7.22 -0.20
N THR A 28 -25.57 -5.97 0.20
CA THR A 28 -24.46 -5.05 0.18
C THR A 28 -23.49 -5.54 1.24
N ASP A 29 -22.65 -6.51 0.86
CA ASP A 29 -21.45 -6.82 1.60
C ASP A 29 -20.68 -5.51 1.69
N THR A 30 -20.82 -4.84 2.84
CA THR A 30 -20.14 -3.58 3.09
C THR A 30 -18.67 -3.88 3.04
N LEU A 31 -18.01 -3.40 1.99
CA LEU A 31 -16.55 -3.38 1.92
C LEU A 31 -16.02 -2.96 3.30
N PRO A 32 -15.06 -3.67 3.87
CA PRO A 32 -14.55 -3.32 5.19
C PRO A 32 -14.20 -1.83 5.20
N ALA A 33 -14.72 -1.09 6.17
CA ALA A 33 -14.55 0.34 6.25
C ALA A 33 -13.05 0.66 6.26
N GLN A 34 -12.60 1.46 5.28
CA GLN A 34 -11.19 1.79 5.11
C GLN A 34 -10.64 2.51 6.36
N ASN A 35 -9.35 2.33 6.63
CA ASN A 35 -8.62 2.98 7.71
C ASN A 35 -9.26 2.78 9.09
N ARG A 36 -9.73 1.57 9.35
CA ARG A 36 -10.32 1.18 10.63
C ARG A 36 -9.78 -0.17 11.07
N LEU A 37 -9.61 -0.30 12.38
CA LEU A 37 -9.30 -1.60 12.98
C LEU A 37 -10.60 -2.33 13.30
N THR A 38 -10.65 -3.61 12.99
CA THR A 38 -11.69 -4.51 13.49
C THR A 38 -11.59 -4.63 15.00
N LYS A 39 -12.62 -5.19 15.65
CA LYS A 39 -12.57 -5.49 17.09
C LYS A 39 -11.43 -6.46 17.42
N GLN A 40 -11.21 -7.43 16.55
CA GLN A 40 -10.15 -8.43 16.74
C GLN A 40 -8.77 -7.79 16.58
N GLU A 41 -8.55 -6.96 15.55
CA GLU A 41 -7.26 -6.28 15.37
C GLU A 41 -6.89 -5.39 16.55
N ARG A 42 -7.87 -4.65 17.13
CA ARG A 42 -7.61 -3.89 18.36
C ARG A 42 -7.20 -4.78 19.53
N LYS A 43 -7.86 -5.93 19.70
CA LYS A 43 -7.52 -6.90 20.72
C LYS A 43 -6.13 -7.51 20.52
N ASP A 44 -5.74 -7.69 19.27
CA ASP A 44 -4.44 -8.25 18.89
C ASP A 44 -3.31 -7.21 18.91
N GLY A 45 -3.59 -5.96 19.30
CA GLY A 45 -2.60 -4.90 19.46
C GLY A 45 -2.21 -4.20 18.16
N TRP A 46 -3.08 -4.23 17.13
CA TRP A 46 -2.87 -3.41 15.93
C TRP A 46 -3.15 -1.94 16.19
N GLU A 47 -2.36 -1.07 15.59
CA GLU A 47 -2.47 0.38 15.63
C GLU A 47 -2.57 0.91 14.20
N LEU A 48 -3.37 1.98 13.99
CA LEU A 48 -3.42 2.67 12.70
C LEU A 48 -2.23 3.64 12.61
N LEU A 49 -1.46 3.55 11.55
CA LEU A 49 -0.48 4.57 11.15
C LEU A 49 -1.09 5.62 10.23
N PHE A 50 -2.28 5.40 9.70
CA PHE A 50 -3.02 6.36 8.89
C PHE A 50 -4.51 6.32 9.25
N ASP A 51 -5.05 7.48 9.62
CA ASP A 51 -6.43 7.63 10.10
C ASP A 51 -7.47 7.78 8.96
N GLY A 52 -6.99 7.89 7.70
CA GLY A 52 -7.84 8.15 6.53
C GLY A 52 -8.25 9.60 6.34
N LEU A 53 -7.84 10.51 7.23
CA LEU A 53 -8.31 11.91 7.26
C LEU A 53 -7.16 12.91 7.24
N THR A 54 -6.03 12.57 7.86
CA THR A 54 -4.91 13.50 8.06
C THR A 54 -3.56 12.81 7.83
N THR A 55 -2.51 13.61 7.66
CA THR A 55 -1.12 13.11 7.64
C THR A 55 -0.50 12.99 9.04
N ARG A 56 -1.32 13.06 10.10
CA ARG A 56 -0.84 12.93 11.48
C ARG A 56 -0.14 11.60 11.68
N GLY A 57 0.97 11.61 12.42
CA GLY A 57 1.80 10.43 12.63
C GLY A 57 2.87 10.25 11.56
N TRP A 58 2.95 11.20 10.60
CA TRP A 58 3.93 11.22 9.53
C TRP A 58 4.61 12.58 9.42
N HIS A 59 5.92 12.57 9.21
CA HIS A 59 6.70 13.75 8.90
C HIS A 59 7.64 13.47 7.72
N LYS A 60 8.04 14.52 7.01
CA LYS A 60 9.06 14.45 5.97
C LYS A 60 10.41 14.13 6.61
N TYR A 61 11.23 13.30 5.98
CA TYR A 61 12.61 13.07 6.39
C TYR A 61 13.35 14.39 6.65
N GLY A 62 13.88 14.57 7.85
CA GLY A 62 14.50 15.82 8.32
C GLY A 62 13.52 16.95 8.62
N GLY A 63 12.22 16.70 8.63
CA GLY A 63 11.20 17.69 8.90
C GLY A 63 10.40 17.40 10.18
N LYS A 64 9.32 18.13 10.39
CA LYS A 64 8.44 17.95 11.56
C LYS A 64 6.99 17.59 11.17
N VAL A 65 6.63 17.74 9.91
CA VAL A 65 5.32 17.44 9.35
C VAL A 65 5.50 16.83 7.97
N ALA A 66 4.52 16.10 7.48
CA ALA A 66 4.52 15.61 6.13
C ALA A 66 4.66 16.76 5.12
N GLY A 67 5.39 16.53 4.03
CA GLY A 67 5.53 17.53 2.97
C GLY A 67 4.16 17.88 2.35
N ALA A 68 3.98 19.14 1.93
CA ALA A 68 2.71 19.65 1.43
C ALA A 68 2.19 18.92 0.17
N ALA A 69 3.05 18.19 -0.55
CA ALA A 69 2.65 17.35 -1.68
C ALA A 69 2.04 16.00 -1.22
N TRP A 70 2.26 15.58 0.01
CA TRP A 70 1.54 14.45 0.59
C TRP A 70 0.16 14.91 1.05
N LYS A 71 -0.86 14.44 0.37
CA LYS A 71 -2.26 14.86 0.57
C LYS A 71 -3.13 13.70 0.99
N VAL A 72 -4.30 14.03 1.55
CA VAL A 72 -5.34 13.06 1.90
C VAL A 72 -6.64 13.44 1.19
N ALA A 73 -7.21 12.49 0.47
CA ALA A 73 -8.54 12.58 -0.11
C ALA A 73 -9.15 11.17 -0.20
N ASP A 74 -10.46 11.08 -0.02
CA ASP A 74 -11.24 9.82 -0.14
C ASP A 74 -10.66 8.66 0.70
N GLY A 75 -10.13 8.97 1.90
CA GLY A 75 -9.50 7.97 2.76
C GLY A 75 -8.15 7.46 2.25
N GLN A 76 -7.52 8.15 1.32
CA GLN A 76 -6.24 7.77 0.71
C GLN A 76 -5.18 8.83 1.03
N LEU A 77 -4.02 8.39 1.49
CA LEU A 77 -2.79 9.19 1.55
C LEU A 77 -2.10 9.07 0.19
N PHE A 78 -1.81 10.18 -0.47
CA PHE A 78 -1.19 10.15 -1.80
C PHE A 78 -0.18 11.26 -2.02
N LEU A 79 0.76 11.02 -2.92
CA LEU A 79 1.71 12.02 -3.39
C LEU A 79 1.12 12.76 -4.59
N ASP A 80 0.87 14.06 -4.44
CA ASP A 80 0.43 14.94 -5.54
C ASP A 80 1.63 15.34 -6.40
N THR A 81 1.65 14.90 -7.64
CA THR A 81 2.78 15.08 -8.56
C THR A 81 2.65 16.28 -9.50
N THR A 82 1.73 17.20 -9.21
CA THR A 82 1.51 18.39 -10.06
C THR A 82 2.70 19.33 -10.12
N THR A 83 3.60 19.28 -9.13
CA THR A 83 4.78 20.16 -9.03
C THR A 83 6.08 19.34 -8.98
N LYS A 84 6.32 18.53 -10.02
CA LYS A 84 7.54 17.70 -10.11
C LYS A 84 8.77 18.58 -10.34
N GLU A 85 9.78 18.44 -9.49
CA GLU A 85 11.09 19.06 -9.62
C GLU A 85 12.16 17.96 -9.65
N ASN A 86 12.83 17.78 -10.79
CA ASN A 86 13.78 16.69 -11.01
C ASN A 86 13.12 15.30 -10.82
N TRP A 87 13.66 14.49 -9.92
CA TRP A 87 13.16 13.15 -9.62
C TRP A 87 12.23 13.10 -8.40
N GLN A 88 12.06 14.21 -7.67
CA GLN A 88 11.14 14.34 -6.53
C GLN A 88 10.08 15.41 -6.77
N ILE A 89 9.12 15.52 -5.87
CA ILE A 89 8.06 16.50 -5.93
C ILE A 89 8.42 17.72 -5.06
N LYS A 90 8.21 18.92 -5.60
CA LYS A 90 8.35 20.14 -4.80
C LYS A 90 7.38 20.11 -3.62
N GLY A 91 7.91 20.24 -2.42
CA GLY A 91 7.12 20.09 -1.19
C GLY A 91 6.77 18.65 -0.82
N GLY A 92 7.30 17.67 -1.56
CA GLY A 92 7.25 16.25 -1.24
C GLY A 92 8.42 15.82 -0.36
N GLY A 93 9.09 14.77 -0.79
CA GLY A 93 10.15 14.04 -0.08
C GLY A 93 9.60 12.83 0.64
N ASP A 94 10.48 11.90 0.97
CA ASP A 94 10.12 10.71 1.72
C ASP A 94 9.47 11.09 3.05
N ILE A 95 8.37 10.42 3.41
CA ILE A 95 7.74 10.62 4.71
C ILE A 95 7.99 9.41 5.61
N MET A 96 8.14 9.68 6.91
CA MET A 96 8.43 8.69 7.94
C MET A 96 7.35 8.69 9.00
N SER A 97 7.09 7.53 9.59
CA SER A 97 6.26 7.45 10.80
C SER A 97 6.92 8.24 11.94
N ASP A 98 6.12 8.94 12.75
CA ASP A 98 6.65 9.63 13.95
C ASP A 98 7.23 8.63 14.96
N GLU A 99 6.68 7.44 15.00
CA GLU A 99 7.11 6.36 15.88
C GLU A 99 8.14 5.45 15.22
N VAL A 100 8.98 4.83 16.05
CA VAL A 100 9.95 3.81 15.65
C VAL A 100 9.51 2.42 16.12
N PHE A 101 9.83 1.41 15.29
CA PHE A 101 9.43 0.03 15.50
C PHE A 101 10.66 -0.88 15.55
N GLY A 102 10.67 -1.83 16.48
CA GLY A 102 11.57 -2.98 16.52
C GLY A 102 10.99 -4.14 15.72
N ASP A 103 10.72 -5.27 16.37
CA ASP A 103 9.96 -6.35 15.76
C ASP A 103 8.52 -5.87 15.49
N PHE A 104 8.02 -6.11 14.28
CA PHE A 104 6.72 -5.57 13.84
C PHE A 104 6.03 -6.44 12.78
N HIS A 105 4.73 -6.22 12.63
CA HIS A 105 3.93 -6.67 11.51
C HIS A 105 3.19 -5.46 10.93
N LEU A 106 3.62 -4.97 9.77
CA LEU A 106 3.01 -3.87 9.03
C LEU A 106 2.05 -4.44 7.98
N LYS A 107 0.88 -3.84 7.86
CA LYS A 107 -0.08 -4.08 6.77
C LYS A 107 -0.47 -2.75 6.14
N LEU A 108 -0.56 -2.73 4.84
CA LEU A 108 -1.07 -1.58 4.10
C LEU A 108 -1.57 -2.01 2.72
N GLU A 109 -2.23 -1.08 2.05
CA GLU A 109 -2.56 -1.20 0.64
C GLU A 109 -1.95 -0.03 -0.12
N TRP A 110 -1.41 -0.32 -1.32
CA TRP A 110 -0.90 0.70 -2.21
C TRP A 110 -1.46 0.56 -3.63
N LYS A 111 -1.50 1.67 -4.33
CA LYS A 111 -1.83 1.78 -5.74
C LYS A 111 -0.82 2.71 -6.39
N ILE A 112 -0.34 2.38 -7.57
CA ILE A 112 0.67 3.18 -8.31
C ILE A 112 0.10 3.66 -9.65
N ALA A 113 0.51 4.83 -10.10
CA ALA A 113 0.22 5.32 -11.44
C ALA A 113 1.02 4.55 -12.50
N ARG A 114 0.65 4.70 -13.77
CA ARG A 114 1.45 4.19 -14.89
C ARG A 114 2.87 4.76 -14.85
N ASN A 115 3.85 3.91 -15.13
CA ASN A 115 5.29 4.20 -15.07
C ASN A 115 5.76 4.66 -13.69
N GLY A 116 4.97 4.42 -12.63
CA GLY A 116 5.26 4.93 -11.31
C GLY A 116 6.24 4.05 -10.53
N ASN A 117 6.97 4.72 -9.63
CA ASN A 117 7.92 4.16 -8.68
C ASN A 117 7.71 4.77 -7.30
N SER A 118 7.79 3.96 -6.27
CA SER A 118 7.78 4.30 -4.86
C SER A 118 8.35 3.13 -4.06
N GLY A 119 8.36 3.22 -2.72
CA GLY A 119 8.88 2.18 -1.86
C GLY A 119 8.31 2.23 -0.45
N ILE A 120 8.32 1.09 0.22
CA ILE A 120 7.97 0.95 1.64
C ILE A 120 9.23 0.55 2.37
N MET A 121 9.85 1.50 3.05
CA MET A 121 11.09 1.31 3.80
C MET A 121 10.79 1.03 5.27
N PHE A 122 11.66 0.29 5.93
CA PHE A 122 11.56 0.00 7.36
C PHE A 122 12.92 0.01 8.03
N TYR A 123 12.93 0.23 9.35
CA TYR A 123 14.14 0.46 10.13
C TYR A 123 14.94 1.69 9.69
N ALA A 124 14.27 2.62 9.00
CA ALA A 124 14.90 3.88 8.56
C ALA A 124 15.38 4.70 9.76
N GLN A 125 16.59 5.26 9.65
CA GLN A 125 17.14 6.15 10.66
C GLN A 125 16.98 7.59 10.21
N GLU A 126 16.67 8.48 11.17
CA GLU A 126 16.59 9.91 10.93
C GLU A 126 17.76 10.64 11.57
N ASP A 127 18.83 10.72 10.82
CA ASP A 127 19.99 11.52 11.17
C ASP A 127 20.49 12.25 9.91
N THR A 128 19.92 13.43 9.65
CA THR A 128 20.22 14.24 8.46
C THR A 128 21.64 14.80 8.44
N THR A 129 22.37 14.70 9.55
CA THR A 129 23.79 15.08 9.60
C THR A 129 24.68 13.97 9.03
N LYS A 130 24.19 12.74 9.01
CA LYS A 130 24.92 11.55 8.61
C LYS A 130 24.38 10.93 7.33
N TYR A 131 23.05 10.89 7.16
CA TYR A 131 22.38 10.28 6.01
C TYR A 131 21.61 11.35 5.24
N ARG A 132 21.83 11.39 3.95
CA ARG A 132 21.11 12.31 3.08
C ARG A 132 19.67 11.84 2.83
N TRP A 133 19.45 10.52 2.86
CA TRP A 133 18.19 9.87 2.51
C TRP A 133 17.88 8.70 3.45
N PRO A 134 16.62 8.39 3.75
CA PRO A 134 16.26 7.27 4.62
C PRO A 134 16.70 5.92 4.06
N TRP A 135 16.71 5.75 2.73
CA TRP A 135 17.15 4.52 2.06
C TRP A 135 18.65 4.21 2.20
N GLU A 136 19.46 5.11 2.70
CA GLU A 136 20.86 4.82 3.03
C GLU A 136 21.02 3.87 4.22
N THR A 137 19.94 3.71 4.99
CA THR A 137 19.93 2.84 6.18
C THR A 137 18.88 1.74 6.10
N ALA A 138 17.79 1.98 5.36
CA ALA A 138 16.58 1.20 5.41
C ALA A 138 16.44 0.18 4.27
N PRO A 139 16.22 -1.11 4.57
CA PRO A 139 15.69 -2.05 3.59
C PRO A 139 14.31 -1.60 3.09
N GLU A 140 13.98 -2.00 1.86
CA GLU A 140 12.81 -1.52 1.16
C GLU A 140 12.06 -2.67 0.47
N MET A 141 10.73 -2.69 0.63
CA MET A 141 9.84 -3.43 -0.26
C MET A 141 9.43 -2.51 -1.42
N GLN A 142 9.81 -2.89 -2.63
CA GLN A 142 9.59 -2.09 -3.83
C GLN A 142 8.12 -1.95 -4.19
N VAL A 143 7.71 -0.75 -4.59
CA VAL A 143 6.41 -0.39 -5.16
C VAL A 143 6.62 0.15 -6.57
N LEU A 144 6.17 -0.60 -7.60
CA LEU A 144 6.52 -0.29 -8.99
C LEU A 144 5.40 -0.68 -9.97
N ASP A 145 5.28 0.08 -11.05
CA ASP A 145 4.68 -0.42 -12.28
C ASP A 145 5.71 -1.27 -13.02
N ASN A 146 5.68 -2.59 -12.83
CA ASN A 146 6.65 -3.52 -13.42
C ASN A 146 6.69 -3.50 -14.95
N ALA A 147 5.58 -3.15 -15.59
CA ALA A 147 5.48 -3.13 -17.05
C ALA A 147 5.96 -1.80 -17.66
N GLY A 148 5.68 -0.69 -16.98
CA GLY A 148 5.87 0.65 -17.54
C GLY A 148 7.14 1.36 -17.06
N HIS A 149 7.59 1.13 -15.82
CA HIS A 149 8.78 1.78 -15.28
C HIS A 149 10.07 1.11 -15.77
N PRO A 150 11.14 1.87 -16.10
CA PRO A 150 12.42 1.29 -16.55
C PRO A 150 13.01 0.24 -15.59
N ASP A 151 12.89 0.44 -14.29
CA ASP A 151 13.39 -0.49 -13.26
C ASP A 151 12.69 -1.85 -13.30
N GLY A 152 11.48 -1.95 -13.85
CA GLY A 152 10.80 -3.23 -14.04
C GLY A 152 11.54 -4.23 -14.94
N LYS A 153 12.55 -3.75 -15.71
CA LYS A 153 13.45 -4.59 -16.51
C LYS A 153 14.65 -5.11 -15.70
N ILE A 154 14.86 -4.59 -14.51
CA ILE A 154 16.00 -4.95 -13.65
C ILE A 154 15.52 -5.98 -12.64
N ILE A 155 16.17 -7.15 -12.62
CA ILE A 155 15.93 -8.17 -11.60
C ILE A 155 16.23 -7.58 -10.21
N LYS A 156 15.36 -7.84 -9.24
CA LYS A 156 15.39 -7.32 -7.85
C LYS A 156 14.99 -5.83 -7.71
N HIS A 157 14.38 -5.22 -8.75
CA HIS A 157 13.82 -3.86 -8.68
C HIS A 157 12.31 -3.82 -8.95
N ARG A 158 11.65 -4.99 -8.99
CA ARG A 158 10.24 -5.13 -9.31
C ARG A 158 9.38 -5.03 -8.04
N ALA A 159 8.11 -4.72 -8.21
CA ALA A 159 7.17 -4.63 -7.10
C ALA A 159 7.17 -5.90 -6.24
N GLY A 160 7.28 -5.72 -4.91
CA GLY A 160 7.38 -6.81 -3.95
C GLY A 160 8.80 -7.31 -3.68
N ASP A 161 9.79 -6.93 -4.48
CA ASP A 161 11.18 -7.28 -4.24
C ASP A 161 11.68 -6.66 -2.92
N LEU A 162 12.52 -7.38 -2.19
CA LEU A 162 13.44 -6.74 -1.27
C LEU A 162 14.51 -6.07 -2.12
N TYR A 163 14.33 -4.77 -2.32
CA TYR A 163 14.97 -3.99 -3.37
C TYR A 163 16.48 -4.21 -3.46
N ASP A 164 16.95 -4.53 -4.67
CA ASP A 164 18.33 -4.87 -5.05
C ASP A 164 18.92 -6.12 -4.34
N LEU A 165 18.18 -6.78 -3.45
CA LEU A 165 18.65 -7.90 -2.65
C LEU A 165 17.98 -9.22 -3.07
N ILE A 166 16.65 -9.33 -2.99
CA ILE A 166 15.91 -10.57 -3.25
C ILE A 166 14.70 -10.28 -4.14
N SER A 167 14.57 -11.02 -5.26
CA SER A 167 13.38 -10.96 -6.10
C SER A 167 12.19 -11.66 -5.46
N ALA A 168 11.04 -11.01 -5.48
CA ALA A 168 9.75 -11.56 -5.11
C ALA A 168 9.36 -12.74 -6.02
N LYS A 169 8.89 -13.82 -5.43
CA LYS A 169 8.40 -15.01 -6.15
C LYS A 169 7.26 -15.67 -5.38
N PRO A 170 6.14 -16.01 -6.05
CA PRO A 170 5.79 -15.64 -7.43
C PRO A 170 5.52 -14.14 -7.57
N GLU A 171 5.48 -13.64 -8.81
CA GLU A 171 5.04 -12.27 -9.09
C GLU A 171 3.51 -12.20 -8.99
N THR A 172 3.00 -11.38 -8.07
CA THR A 172 1.55 -11.28 -7.77
C THR A 172 1.05 -9.84 -7.83
N VAL A 173 1.89 -8.91 -8.30
CA VAL A 173 1.53 -7.49 -8.42
C VAL A 173 0.37 -7.30 -9.41
N ARG A 174 -0.56 -6.41 -9.07
CA ARG A 174 -1.67 -5.99 -9.93
C ARG A 174 -1.25 -4.82 -10.82
N SER A 175 -2.01 -4.59 -11.87
CA SER A 175 -1.77 -3.52 -12.84
C SER A 175 -1.80 -2.13 -12.19
N PRO A 176 -1.10 -1.12 -12.78
CA PRO A 176 -1.22 0.26 -12.34
C PRO A 176 -2.69 0.71 -12.26
N GLY A 177 -3.02 1.44 -11.20
CA GLY A 177 -4.39 1.86 -10.91
C GLY A 177 -5.18 0.88 -10.04
N GLU A 178 -4.69 -0.33 -9.82
CA GLU A 178 -5.30 -1.32 -8.93
C GLU A 178 -4.63 -1.33 -7.55
N TRP A 179 -5.41 -1.66 -6.51
CA TRP A 179 -4.91 -1.75 -5.15
C TRP A 179 -4.19 -3.08 -4.91
N ASN A 180 -2.97 -3.01 -4.41
CA ASN A 180 -2.18 -4.14 -3.94
C ASN A 180 -2.19 -4.18 -2.42
N GLN A 181 -2.33 -5.37 -1.84
CA GLN A 181 -2.26 -5.61 -0.40
C GLN A 181 -0.86 -6.07 -0.03
N VAL A 182 -0.30 -5.47 1.01
CA VAL A 182 1.04 -5.76 1.50
C VAL A 182 1.02 -6.14 2.97
N GLU A 183 1.84 -7.12 3.32
CA GLU A 183 2.27 -7.38 4.69
C GLU A 183 3.80 -7.44 4.72
N ILE A 184 4.40 -6.74 5.67
CA ILE A 184 5.83 -6.85 6.01
C ILE A 184 5.91 -7.29 7.47
N LYS A 185 6.42 -8.47 7.70
CA LYS A 185 6.65 -9.00 9.05
C LYS A 185 8.14 -9.14 9.32
N SER A 186 8.63 -8.50 10.36
CA SER A 186 9.98 -8.66 10.87
C SER A 186 9.93 -9.03 12.35
N GLU A 187 10.41 -10.22 12.67
CA GLU A 187 10.37 -10.76 14.03
C GLU A 187 11.67 -11.52 14.32
N LYS A 188 12.42 -11.07 15.33
CA LYS A 188 13.70 -11.69 15.76
C LYS A 188 14.67 -11.94 14.60
N GLY A 189 14.69 -11.00 13.64
CA GLY A 189 15.54 -11.07 12.45
C GLY A 189 14.94 -11.87 11.28
N LYS A 190 13.86 -12.62 11.44
CA LYS A 190 13.14 -13.21 10.32
C LYS A 190 12.33 -12.11 9.62
N LEU A 191 12.54 -11.96 8.30
CA LEU A 191 11.79 -11.02 7.46
C LEU A 191 10.92 -11.78 6.47
N GLU A 192 9.66 -11.39 6.36
CA GLU A 192 8.69 -11.94 5.41
C GLU A 192 7.94 -10.81 4.71
N PHE A 193 7.85 -10.90 3.38
CA PHE A 193 6.98 -10.04 2.56
C PHE A 193 5.84 -10.86 1.97
N TRP A 194 4.65 -10.27 2.06
CA TRP A 194 3.45 -10.82 1.44
C TRP A 194 2.88 -9.78 0.49
N LEU A 195 2.57 -10.20 -0.73
CA LEU A 195 1.94 -9.35 -1.73
C LEU A 195 0.69 -10.05 -2.26
N ASN A 196 -0.45 -9.39 -2.10
CA ASN A 196 -1.78 -9.90 -2.50
C ASN A 196 -2.09 -11.30 -1.89
N GLY A 197 -1.76 -11.47 -0.61
CA GLY A 197 -2.02 -12.70 0.15
C GLY A 197 -1.01 -13.83 -0.07
N VAL A 198 0.02 -13.62 -0.89
CA VAL A 198 1.06 -14.62 -1.17
C VAL A 198 2.38 -14.20 -0.53
N ASN A 199 3.04 -15.11 0.19
CA ASN A 199 4.41 -14.88 0.66
C ASN A 199 5.36 -14.86 -0.53
N VAL A 200 6.00 -13.74 -0.79
CA VAL A 200 6.86 -13.52 -1.97
C VAL A 200 8.35 -13.42 -1.63
N VAL A 201 8.68 -13.07 -0.39
CA VAL A 201 10.06 -13.02 0.13
C VAL A 201 10.09 -13.56 1.55
N THR A 202 11.05 -14.40 1.84
CA THR A 202 11.41 -14.82 3.21
C THR A 202 12.93 -14.87 3.33
N THR A 203 13.48 -14.20 4.34
CA THR A 203 14.93 -14.16 4.60
C THR A 203 15.21 -13.89 6.07
N SER A 204 16.48 -13.97 6.45
CA SER A 204 16.96 -13.52 7.76
C SER A 204 17.76 -12.25 7.62
N LEU A 205 17.52 -11.30 8.53
CA LEU A 205 18.30 -10.07 8.66
C LEU A 205 19.48 -10.29 9.62
N TRP A 206 20.55 -9.55 9.41
CA TRP A 206 21.71 -9.40 10.31
C TRP A 206 22.60 -10.62 10.48
N ASP A 207 22.28 -11.76 9.87
CA ASP A 207 23.16 -12.93 9.82
C ASP A 207 24.26 -12.77 8.75
N ASP A 208 25.12 -13.77 8.60
CA ASP A 208 26.22 -13.71 7.64
C ASP A 208 25.75 -13.78 6.19
N SER A 209 24.61 -14.42 5.92
CA SER A 209 23.99 -14.44 4.60
C SER A 209 23.50 -13.06 4.21
N TRP A 210 22.86 -12.34 5.15
CA TRP A 210 22.45 -10.95 4.99
C TRP A 210 23.65 -10.04 4.67
N LYS A 211 24.70 -10.14 5.48
CA LYS A 211 25.92 -9.33 5.28
C LYS A 211 26.55 -9.57 3.91
N LYS A 212 26.63 -10.83 3.46
CA LYS A 212 27.14 -11.20 2.13
C LYS A 212 26.27 -10.63 1.02
N MET A 213 24.95 -10.71 1.17
CA MET A 213 23.99 -10.22 0.19
C MET A 213 24.08 -8.70 0.06
N VAL A 214 24.13 -7.95 1.16
CA VAL A 214 24.31 -6.49 1.16
C VAL A 214 25.65 -6.12 0.51
N ALA A 215 26.74 -6.80 0.86
CA ALA A 215 28.06 -6.56 0.29
C ALA A 215 28.14 -6.83 -1.23
N ALA A 216 27.26 -7.66 -1.76
CA ALA A 216 27.17 -7.96 -3.19
C ALA A 216 26.15 -7.07 -3.95
N SER A 217 25.53 -6.10 -3.29
CA SER A 217 24.49 -5.21 -3.85
C SER A 217 25.02 -3.79 -4.05
N LYS A 218 24.18 -2.91 -4.62
CA LYS A 218 24.48 -1.48 -4.72
C LYS A 218 24.70 -0.81 -3.35
N PHE A 219 24.19 -1.42 -2.28
CA PHE A 219 24.32 -0.93 -0.90
C PHE A 219 25.68 -1.22 -0.25
N ALA A 220 26.60 -1.93 -0.93
CA ALA A 220 27.93 -2.25 -0.43
C ALA A 220 28.72 -1.00 0.04
N ARG A 221 28.43 0.17 -0.55
CA ARG A 221 29.06 1.45 -0.21
C ARG A 221 28.32 2.24 0.88
N MET A 222 27.23 1.71 1.42
CA MET A 222 26.44 2.33 2.48
C MET A 222 26.71 1.59 3.80
N PRO A 223 27.60 2.12 4.64
CA PRO A 223 28.15 1.35 5.76
C PRO A 223 27.09 0.95 6.80
N ASP A 224 25.98 1.67 6.87
CA ASP A 224 24.93 1.42 7.86
C ASP A 224 23.65 0.85 7.28
N PHE A 225 23.62 0.53 5.97
CA PHE A 225 22.46 -0.06 5.34
C PHE A 225 22.09 -1.42 5.97
N GLY A 226 20.83 -1.54 6.37
CA GLY A 226 20.24 -2.79 6.88
C GLY A 226 20.86 -3.30 8.18
N LYS A 227 21.50 -2.45 8.98
CA LYS A 227 22.13 -2.84 10.26
C LYS A 227 21.25 -2.61 11.48
N PHE A 228 20.27 -1.71 11.37
CA PHE A 228 19.44 -1.29 12.49
C PHE A 228 18.32 -2.31 12.75
N LYS A 229 18.04 -2.55 14.04
CA LYS A 229 17.01 -3.48 14.51
C LYS A 229 15.73 -2.77 14.93
N ARG A 230 15.72 -1.44 14.82
CA ARG A 230 14.55 -0.58 15.03
C ARG A 230 14.74 0.72 14.25
N GLY A 231 13.64 1.32 13.85
CA GLY A 231 13.63 2.57 13.11
C GLY A 231 12.21 2.87 12.63
N HIS A 232 12.11 3.88 11.82
CA HIS A 232 10.86 4.35 11.25
C HIS A 232 10.41 3.47 10.09
N VAL A 233 9.09 3.43 9.85
CA VAL A 233 8.51 3.05 8.55
C VAL A 233 8.54 4.30 7.69
N ALA A 234 8.95 4.17 6.42
CA ALA A 234 8.93 5.31 5.51
C ALA A 234 8.26 4.96 4.17
N LEU A 235 7.66 5.97 3.54
CA LEU A 235 7.04 5.90 2.22
C LEU A 235 7.78 6.84 1.28
N GLN A 236 8.22 6.30 0.14
CA GLN A 236 9.14 7.00 -0.75
C GLN A 236 8.42 7.96 -1.70
N ASP A 237 8.95 9.16 -1.85
CA ASP A 237 8.71 10.08 -2.95
C ASP A 237 9.76 9.85 -4.05
N HIS A 238 9.39 9.12 -5.09
CA HIS A 238 10.22 8.94 -6.29
C HIS A 238 9.75 9.84 -7.45
N GLY A 239 8.92 10.84 -7.15
CA GLY A 239 8.39 11.79 -8.13
C GLY A 239 7.19 11.26 -8.93
N ASP A 240 6.64 10.14 -8.55
CA ASP A 240 5.53 9.50 -9.23
C ASP A 240 4.32 9.35 -8.29
N MET A 241 3.11 9.44 -8.86
CA MET A 241 1.88 9.39 -8.08
C MET A 241 1.65 7.98 -7.53
N VAL A 242 1.54 7.91 -6.22
CA VAL A 242 1.26 6.71 -5.43
C VAL A 242 0.20 7.01 -4.40
N TRP A 243 -0.62 6.01 -4.07
CA TRP A 243 -1.66 6.09 -3.05
C TRP A 243 -1.47 4.97 -2.04
N TYR A 244 -1.73 5.30 -0.76
CA TYR A 244 -1.71 4.36 0.36
C TYR A 244 -3.01 4.45 1.15
N ARG A 245 -3.46 3.33 1.72
CA ARG A 245 -4.58 3.25 2.64
C ARG A 245 -4.45 2.05 3.56
N ASN A 246 -5.29 1.96 4.58
CA ASN A 246 -5.32 0.83 5.52
C ASN A 246 -3.95 0.56 6.16
N VAL A 247 -3.15 1.64 6.38
CA VAL A 247 -1.81 1.52 6.95
C VAL A 247 -1.95 1.27 8.44
N LYS A 248 -1.54 0.09 8.87
CA LYS A 248 -1.62 -0.35 10.27
C LYS A 248 -0.44 -1.24 10.64
N ILE A 249 -0.04 -1.18 11.88
CA ILE A 249 1.11 -1.91 12.40
C ILE A 249 0.78 -2.59 13.73
N ARG A 250 1.47 -3.66 14.01
CA ARG A 250 1.47 -4.34 15.31
C ARG A 250 2.91 -4.56 15.76
N ARG A 251 3.23 -4.18 16.99
CA ARG A 251 4.50 -4.54 17.63
C ARG A 251 4.49 -6.03 18.00
N LEU A 252 5.62 -6.71 17.83
CA LEU A 252 5.78 -8.15 18.08
C LEU A 252 6.73 -8.39 19.25
#